data_83cc4c42a9ec20d3574f7aba90cd010b
#
_entry.id   83cc4c42a9ec20d3574f7aba90cd010b
#
_cell.length_a   1.000
_cell.length_b   1.000
_cell.length_c   1.000
_cell.angle_alpha   90.00
_cell.angle_beta   90.00
_cell.angle_gamma   90.00
#
_symmetry.space_group_name_H-M   'P 1'
#
loop_
_entity.id
_entity.type
_entity.pdbx_description
1 polymer ?
#
loop_
_entity_poly.entity_id
_entity_poly.type
_entity_poly.pdbx_seq_one_letter_code
_entity_poly.pdbx_strand_id
1 'polypeptide(L)' 'NLESILDHIEGIGPKRRKALWAHFNSLEAMKEASIDELANVESMNYKTAETLYNFFRMSKVEKQEALK' A
#
# COMPACT_ATOMS: atom_id res chain seq x y z
N ASN A 1 -12.25 -8.93 -1.74
CA ASN A 1 -12.20 -7.75 -2.56
C ASN A 1 -10.88 -7.01 -2.37
N LEU A 2 -10.14 -6.82 -3.45
CA LEU A 2 -8.81 -6.25 -3.37
C LEU A 2 -8.79 -4.86 -2.80
N GLU A 3 -9.83 -4.08 -3.06
CA GLU A 3 -9.87 -2.71 -2.58
C GLU A 3 -9.95 -2.62 -1.07
N SER A 4 -10.53 -3.61 -0.43
CA SER A 4 -10.71 -3.54 1.00
C SER A 4 -9.41 -3.76 1.77
N ILE A 5 -8.36 -4.21 1.08
CA ILE A 5 -7.07 -4.36 1.73
C ILE A 5 -6.58 -3.01 2.25
N LEU A 6 -6.78 -1.95 1.45
CA LEU A 6 -6.32 -0.62 1.84
C LEU A 6 -7.16 -0.01 2.95
N ASP A 7 -8.36 -0.52 3.18
CA ASP A 7 -9.22 -0.01 4.24
C ASP A 7 -8.63 -0.26 5.62
N HIS A 8 -7.77 -1.23 5.75
CA HIS A 8 -7.18 -1.59 7.03
C HIS A 8 -5.91 -0.82 7.34
N ILE A 9 -5.51 0.07 6.44
CA ILE A 9 -4.27 0.81 6.62
C ILE A 9 -4.58 2.19 7.17
N GLU A 10 -4.01 2.48 8.32
CA GLU A 10 -4.23 3.77 8.96
C GLU A 10 -3.70 4.89 8.08
N GLY A 11 -4.49 5.94 7.94
CA GLY A 11 -4.11 7.07 7.11
C GLY A 11 -4.56 6.97 5.67
N ILE A 12 -5.11 5.84 5.25
CA ILE A 12 -5.60 5.66 3.88
C ILE A 12 -7.12 5.77 3.90
N GLY A 13 -7.62 6.95 3.55
CA GLY A 13 -9.04 7.16 3.41
C GLY A 13 -9.50 6.92 1.98
N PRO A 14 -10.79 7.20 1.71
CA PRO A 14 -11.33 6.95 0.38
C PRO A 14 -10.59 7.71 -0.71
N LYS A 15 -10.16 8.93 -0.43
CA LYS A 15 -9.49 9.74 -1.42
C LYS A 15 -8.13 9.16 -1.79
N ARG A 16 -7.35 8.78 -0.79
CA ARG A 16 -6.04 8.20 -1.04
C ARG A 16 -6.17 6.82 -1.68
N ARG A 17 -7.13 6.05 -1.23
CA ARG A 17 -7.37 4.73 -1.82
C ARG A 17 -7.68 4.86 -3.30
N LYS A 18 -8.55 5.80 -3.66
CA LYS A 18 -8.90 5.99 -5.04
C LYS A 18 -7.70 6.43 -5.86
N ALA A 19 -6.88 7.34 -5.30
CA ALA A 19 -5.70 7.81 -6.01
C ALA A 19 -4.70 6.68 -6.23
N LEU A 20 -4.52 5.82 -5.23
CA LEU A 20 -3.59 4.70 -5.36
C LEU A 20 -4.05 3.74 -6.45
N TRP A 21 -5.33 3.41 -6.47
CA TRP A 21 -5.84 2.50 -7.51
C TRP A 21 -5.85 3.13 -8.89
N ALA A 22 -5.89 4.46 -8.96
CA ALA A 22 -5.78 5.14 -10.24
C ALA A 22 -4.34 5.14 -10.75
N HIS A 23 -3.38 5.18 -9.83
CA HIS A 23 -1.97 5.20 -10.21
C HIS A 23 -1.44 3.81 -10.52
N PHE A 24 -1.83 2.81 -9.75
CA PHE A 24 -1.35 1.45 -9.92
C PHE A 24 -2.46 0.58 -10.48
N ASN A 25 -2.11 -0.20 -11.51
CA ASN A 25 -3.10 -1.04 -12.18
C ASN A 25 -3.44 -2.29 -11.39
N SER A 26 -2.59 -2.69 -10.47
CA SER A 26 -2.82 -3.91 -9.71
C SER A 26 -2.23 -3.77 -8.32
N LEU A 27 -2.67 -4.65 -7.44
CA LEU A 27 -2.13 -4.67 -6.08
C LEU A 27 -0.64 -5.02 -6.10
N GLU A 28 -0.25 -5.90 -6.99
CA GLU A 28 1.15 -6.31 -7.06
C GLU A 28 2.06 -5.17 -7.47
N ALA A 29 1.59 -4.35 -8.42
CA ALA A 29 2.37 -3.18 -8.81
C ALA A 29 2.54 -2.24 -7.63
N MET A 30 1.49 -2.10 -6.83
CA MET A 30 1.55 -1.24 -5.65
C MET A 30 2.52 -1.80 -4.62
N LYS A 31 2.53 -3.11 -4.43
CA LYS A 31 3.43 -3.74 -3.47
C LYS A 31 4.89 -3.58 -3.86
N GLU A 32 5.16 -3.53 -5.14
CA GLU A 32 6.54 -3.43 -5.61
C GLU A 32 7.02 -2.00 -5.69
N ALA A 33 6.16 -1.04 -5.50
CA ALA A 33 6.53 0.36 -5.57
C ALA A 33 7.41 0.74 -4.39
N SER A 34 8.31 1.68 -4.62
CA SER A 34 9.14 2.22 -3.55
C SER A 34 8.34 3.20 -2.71
N ILE A 35 8.89 3.57 -1.56
CA ILE A 35 8.24 4.57 -0.72
C ILE A 35 8.11 5.89 -1.48
N ASP A 36 9.16 6.24 -2.23
CA ASP A 36 9.13 7.49 -3.00
C ASP A 36 8.01 7.48 -4.03
N GLU A 37 7.84 6.36 -4.70
CA GLU A 37 6.78 6.26 -5.69
C GLU A 37 5.41 6.35 -5.05
N LEU A 38 5.23 5.69 -3.92
CA LEU A 38 3.96 5.75 -3.20
C LEU A 38 3.69 7.17 -2.71
N ALA A 39 4.72 7.87 -2.27
CA ALA A 39 4.56 9.23 -1.77
C ALA A 39 4.22 10.21 -2.88
N ASN A 40 4.59 9.89 -4.12
CA ASN A 40 4.30 10.75 -5.25
C ASN A 40 2.87 10.61 -5.78
N VAL A 41 2.15 9.61 -5.29
CA VAL A 41 0.76 9.45 -5.69
C VAL A 41 -0.04 10.63 -5.14
N GLU A 42 -1.01 11.06 -5.92
CA GLU A 42 -1.83 12.20 -5.52
C GLU A 42 -2.45 11.98 -4.14
N SER A 43 -2.45 13.05 -3.34
CA SER A 43 -3.02 13.03 -1.99
C SER A 43 -2.21 12.25 -0.97
N MET A 44 -1.13 11.61 -1.38
CA MET A 44 -0.26 10.87 -0.47
C MET A 44 0.81 11.78 0.10
N ASN A 45 1.37 11.38 1.25
CA ASN A 45 2.55 12.01 1.79
C ASN A 45 3.53 10.93 2.19
N TYR A 46 4.73 11.34 2.59
CA TYR A 46 5.78 10.37 2.87
C TYR A 46 5.42 9.45 4.04
N LYS A 47 4.81 10.02 5.07
CA LYS A 47 4.47 9.23 6.24
C LYS A 47 3.45 8.15 5.90
N THR A 48 2.43 8.51 5.15
CA THR A 48 1.42 7.54 4.75
C THR A 48 2.00 6.51 3.79
N ALA A 49 2.89 6.95 2.90
CA ALA A 49 3.54 6.03 1.99
C ALA A 49 4.40 5.02 2.75
N GLU A 50 5.08 5.48 3.78
CA GLU A 50 5.88 4.59 4.60
C GLU A 50 5.01 3.57 5.32
N THR A 51 3.88 4.00 5.85
CA THR A 51 2.96 3.11 6.51
C THR A 51 2.46 2.03 5.54
N LEU A 52 2.12 2.43 4.33
CA LEU A 52 1.65 1.51 3.32
C LEU A 52 2.75 0.53 2.91
N TYR A 53 3.95 1.06 2.71
CA TYR A 53 5.09 0.24 2.32
C TYR A 53 5.38 -0.82 3.38
N ASN A 54 5.37 -0.42 4.65
CA ASN A 54 5.63 -1.36 5.73
C ASN A 54 4.51 -2.38 5.89
N PHE A 55 3.29 -1.98 5.63
CA PHE A 55 2.17 -2.90 5.69
C PHE A 55 2.38 -4.06 4.71
N PHE A 56 2.78 -3.74 3.49
CA PHE A 56 3.01 -4.78 2.51
C PHE A 56 4.19 -5.68 2.87
N ARG A 57 5.25 -5.09 3.41
CA ARG A 57 6.41 -5.87 3.81
C ARG A 57 6.09 -6.78 4.99
N MET A 58 5.34 -6.29 5.96
CA MET A 58 4.98 -7.10 7.11
C MET A 58 4.16 -8.31 6.70
N SER A 59 3.20 -8.07 5.82
CA SER A 59 2.36 -9.15 5.34
C SER A 59 3.20 -10.23 4.66
N LYS A 60 4.20 -9.80 3.91
CA LYS A 60 5.07 -10.72 3.21
C LYS A 60 5.91 -11.54 4.18
N VAL A 61 6.44 -10.88 5.22
CA VAL A 61 7.25 -11.56 6.21
C VAL A 61 6.44 -12.59 6.97
N GLU A 62 5.23 -12.24 7.35
CA GLU A 62 4.36 -13.17 8.04
C GLU A 62 4.10 -14.42 7.20
N LYS A 63 3.90 -14.20 5.91
CA LYS A 63 3.64 -15.31 5.02
C LYS A 63 4.82 -16.26 4.95
N GLN A 64 6.02 -15.71 4.92
CA GLN A 64 7.22 -16.53 4.87
C GLN A 64 7.40 -17.33 6.15
N GLU A 65 7.10 -16.73 7.27
CA GLU A 65 7.19 -17.43 8.53
C GLU A 65 6.19 -18.56 8.63
N ALA A 66 5.02 -18.34 8.07
CA ALA A 66 3.99 -19.37 8.09
C ALA A 66 4.40 -20.60 7.30
N LEU A 67 5.24 -20.40 6.29
CA LEU A 67 5.69 -21.52 5.46
C LEU A 67 6.78 -22.35 6.12
N LYS A 68 7.40 -21.82 7.15
CA LYS A 68 8.42 -22.57 7.85
C LYS A 68 7.80 -23.51 8.85
#